data_1c0cba3875c544e9c4bcabab52cd14b1
#
_entry.id   1c0cba3875c544e9c4bcabab52cd14b1
#
_cell.length_a   1.000
_cell.length_b   1.000
_cell.length_c   1.000
_cell.angle_alpha   90.00
_cell.angle_beta   90.00
_cell.angle_gamma   90.00
#
_symmetry.space_group_name_H-M   'P 1'
#
loop_
_entity.id
_entity.type
_entity.pdbx_description
1 polymer ?
#
loop_
_entity_poly.entity_id
_entity_poly.type
_entity_poly.pdbx_seq_one_letter_code
_entity_poly.pdbx_strand_id
1 'polypeptide(L)'
;MSDEDVAALLDSDEPLVVIEAPAGCGKTYQGSCYARRATSKLDTGRVLILTHTHAACGVFAKETQGKNRQVEIRTIDSLIVQIAAAYHRSLDLPPDPCDWARQSQAGFSELACRVAALLAHRPMISEALAYRYPIIIGDEHQDSSPDQDAVMMSLNRAGSQLRVFGDPMQRIYGGTNRAAADADRQRWADMKSAGAYMELENPHRWSDGSPALGQWILKARQALRDGDPIDLTDTLPEGLQVIFVENRAQTRSGYQLSQDHRRPIDDVVSSADDMLILTGQNETVDALAAFWGRRIPIWEGHTRKALDELVGAIMAGTGDAVALAEALVTFLGKVAVRFSPSSHGDRLVQEVARACSAAARGKPAYIQELGRIILAEPNHVGVSRCLIRLSELIDHRIPGFEAIKIDYRREYKDAMRLMDFPDPGSGLAEINRRRTFVRPMPPPRAISTIHKAKGLECEHAVIVPCDKQNYSSTEYARCKLYVALSRAKRTLTLVLSSNNTSPLFYLG
;
A
#
# COMPACT_ATOMS: atom_id res chain seq x y z
N MET A 1 5.71 19.42 21.95
CA MET A 1 6.94 20.23 21.74
C MET A 1 6.81 21.03 20.46
N SER A 2 7.48 22.17 20.34
CA SER A 2 7.36 22.97 19.12
C SER A 2 8.15 22.35 17.96
N ASP A 3 7.78 22.68 16.72
CA ASP A 3 8.52 22.27 15.53
C ASP A 3 9.96 22.82 15.53
N GLU A 4 10.20 23.93 16.20
CA GLU A 4 11.49 24.58 16.37
C GLU A 4 12.40 23.77 17.32
N ASP A 5 11.85 23.20 18.42
CA ASP A 5 12.58 22.32 19.31
C ASP A 5 13.06 21.07 18.58
N VAL A 6 12.18 20.47 17.76
CA VAL A 6 12.53 19.31 16.92
C VAL A 6 13.59 19.69 15.88
N ALA A 7 13.47 20.87 15.25
CA ALA A 7 14.46 21.33 14.29
C ALA A 7 15.84 21.55 14.95
N ALA A 8 15.88 22.10 16.17
CA ALA A 8 17.10 22.28 16.94
C ALA A 8 17.74 20.93 17.33
N LEU A 9 16.93 19.93 17.75
CA LEU A 9 17.42 18.60 18.04
C LEU A 9 17.97 17.89 16.80
N LEU A 10 17.33 18.03 15.65
CA LEU A 10 17.85 17.46 14.39
C LEU A 10 19.19 18.05 13.99
N ASP A 11 19.42 19.34 14.30
CA ASP A 11 20.67 20.07 14.02
C ASP A 11 21.77 19.84 15.06
N SER A 12 21.51 19.05 16.13
CA SER A 12 22.49 18.72 17.17
C SER A 12 23.56 17.75 16.67
N ASP A 13 24.65 17.63 17.47
CA ASP A 13 25.75 16.69 17.20
C ASP A 13 25.45 15.25 17.67
N GLU A 14 24.26 14.99 18.19
CA GLU A 14 23.86 13.66 18.63
C GLU A 14 24.01 12.63 17.50
N PRO A 15 24.65 11.47 17.74
CA PRO A 15 24.84 10.45 16.72
C PRO A 15 23.53 9.83 16.26
N LEU A 16 22.55 9.74 17.14
CA LEU A 16 21.21 9.21 16.87
C LEU A 16 20.15 10.15 17.41
N VAL A 17 19.26 10.59 16.54
CA VAL A 17 18.04 11.35 16.89
C VAL A 17 16.82 10.60 16.41
N VAL A 18 15.87 10.38 17.30
CA VAL A 18 14.61 9.68 17.03
C VAL A 18 13.46 10.64 17.19
N ILE A 19 12.73 10.86 16.10
CA ILE A 19 11.54 11.71 16.08
C ILE A 19 10.30 10.85 15.88
N GLU A 20 9.48 10.76 16.93
CA GLU A 20 8.15 10.19 16.79
C GLU A 20 7.25 11.23 16.16
N ALA A 21 6.71 10.91 15.00
CA ALA A 21 5.99 11.87 14.17
C ALA A 21 4.61 11.32 13.83
N PRO A 22 3.58 11.66 14.60
CA PRO A 22 2.20 11.31 14.29
C PRO A 22 1.80 11.70 12.87
N ALA A 23 0.79 11.00 12.32
CA ALA A 23 0.28 11.32 11.00
C ALA A 23 -0.08 12.81 10.90
N GLY A 24 0.36 13.47 9.83
CA GLY A 24 0.03 14.87 9.59
C GLY A 24 0.78 15.91 10.44
N CYS A 25 1.73 15.50 11.28
CA CYS A 25 2.55 16.41 12.10
C CYS A 25 3.84 16.89 11.43
N GLY A 26 3.92 16.87 10.10
CA GLY A 26 5.04 17.53 9.38
C GLY A 26 6.32 16.70 9.26
N LYS A 27 6.31 15.38 9.47
CA LYS A 27 7.47 14.49 9.37
C LYS A 27 8.34 14.75 8.15
N THR A 28 7.76 14.62 6.94
CA THR A 28 8.49 14.80 5.67
C THR A 28 9.01 16.19 5.49
N TYR A 29 8.27 17.20 5.97
CA TYR A 29 8.70 18.61 5.96
C TYR A 29 9.94 18.81 6.84
N GLN A 30 9.91 18.35 8.10
CA GLN A 30 11.05 18.45 9.02
C GLN A 30 12.28 17.72 8.47
N GLY A 31 12.11 16.50 7.94
CA GLY A 31 13.19 15.74 7.32
C GLY A 31 13.80 16.43 6.10
N SER A 32 12.96 17.02 5.23
CA SER A 32 13.41 17.75 4.04
C SER A 32 14.11 19.08 4.42
N CYS A 33 13.57 19.83 5.39
CA CYS A 33 14.18 21.05 5.90
C CYS A 33 15.55 20.76 6.53
N TYR A 34 15.64 19.71 7.35
CA TYR A 34 16.90 19.26 7.92
C TYR A 34 17.91 18.86 6.82
N ALA A 35 17.50 18.05 5.84
CA ALA A 35 18.37 17.66 4.74
C ALA A 35 18.98 18.86 4.02
N ARG A 36 18.19 19.90 3.76
CA ARG A 36 18.67 21.15 3.13
C ARG A 36 19.67 21.90 3.99
N ARG A 37 19.44 22.01 5.32
CA ARG A 37 20.38 22.66 6.25
C ARG A 37 21.66 21.85 6.39
N ALA A 38 21.52 20.53 6.53
CA ALA A 38 22.64 19.62 6.72
C ALA A 38 23.65 19.66 5.56
N THR A 39 23.18 19.81 4.30
CA THR A 39 24.07 19.90 3.14
C THR A 39 25.06 21.07 3.22
N SER A 40 24.68 22.19 3.88
CA SER A 40 25.57 23.34 4.03
C SER A 40 26.67 23.13 5.10
N LYS A 41 26.54 22.09 5.92
CA LYS A 41 27.49 21.72 6.98
C LYS A 41 28.46 20.61 6.51
N LEU A 42 28.24 20.02 5.35
CA LEU A 42 29.06 18.93 4.83
C LEU A 42 30.22 19.46 3.97
N ASP A 43 31.46 19.17 4.38
CA ASP A 43 32.66 19.40 3.57
C ASP A 43 32.79 18.31 2.50
N THR A 44 32.46 17.07 2.85
CA THR A 44 32.52 15.88 1.96
C THR A 44 31.33 14.97 2.18
N GLY A 45 31.07 14.06 1.24
CA GLY A 45 29.96 13.11 1.34
C GLY A 45 28.61 13.68 0.90
N ARG A 46 27.55 12.98 1.26
CA ARG A 46 26.17 13.31 0.92
C ARG A 46 25.22 13.03 2.08
N VAL A 47 24.12 13.77 2.14
CA VAL A 47 22.96 13.39 2.95
C VAL A 47 22.23 12.27 2.23
N LEU A 48 22.00 11.15 2.91
CA LEU A 48 21.23 10.02 2.41
C LEU A 48 19.84 10.03 3.04
N ILE A 49 18.80 10.08 2.22
CA ILE A 49 17.41 9.91 2.66
C ILE A 49 16.95 8.52 2.28
N LEU A 50 16.56 7.73 3.27
CA LEU A 50 16.03 6.38 3.11
C LEU A 50 14.54 6.35 3.42
N THR A 51 13.77 5.81 2.48
CA THR A 51 12.32 5.64 2.59
C THR A 51 11.93 4.20 2.28
N HIS A 52 10.67 3.83 2.51
CA HIS A 52 10.16 2.50 2.16
C HIS A 52 9.51 2.44 0.77
N THR A 53 9.19 3.60 0.17
CA THR A 53 8.48 3.65 -1.11
C THR A 53 9.09 4.65 -2.07
N HIS A 54 9.07 4.33 -3.36
CA HIS A 54 9.48 5.29 -4.39
C HIS A 54 8.59 6.54 -4.45
N ALA A 55 7.32 6.42 -4.04
CA ALA A 55 6.44 7.58 -3.94
C ALA A 55 6.95 8.60 -2.90
N ALA A 56 7.44 8.13 -1.75
CA ALA A 56 8.06 8.98 -0.73
C ALA A 56 9.38 9.58 -1.24
N CYS A 57 10.18 8.81 -2.01
CA CYS A 57 11.37 9.38 -2.69
C CYS A 57 11.01 10.58 -3.56
N GLY A 58 9.90 10.49 -4.33
CA GLY A 58 9.42 11.59 -5.17
C GLY A 58 9.02 12.84 -4.39
N VAL A 59 8.41 12.68 -3.20
CA VAL A 59 8.07 13.80 -2.30
C VAL A 59 9.34 14.48 -1.81
N PHE A 60 10.28 13.72 -1.25
CA PHE A 60 11.56 14.29 -0.79
C PHE A 60 12.35 14.94 -1.92
N ALA A 61 12.35 14.37 -3.14
CA ALA A 61 13.03 14.94 -4.29
C ALA A 61 12.45 16.32 -4.66
N LYS A 62 11.13 16.48 -4.58
CA LYS A 62 10.46 17.76 -4.81
C LYS A 62 10.81 18.79 -3.74
N GLU A 63 10.80 18.38 -2.47
CA GLU A 63 11.08 19.25 -1.33
C GLU A 63 12.57 19.67 -1.21
N THR A 64 13.48 18.84 -1.75
CA THR A 64 14.92 19.10 -1.72
C THR A 64 15.47 19.67 -3.05
N GLN A 65 14.60 20.19 -3.93
CA GLN A 65 15.01 20.77 -5.20
C GLN A 65 16.12 21.82 -5.04
N GLY A 66 17.10 21.78 -5.94
CA GLY A 66 18.29 22.65 -5.91
C GLY A 66 19.48 22.09 -5.14
N LYS A 67 19.34 20.99 -4.39
CA LYS A 67 20.43 20.32 -3.63
C LYS A 67 20.74 18.89 -4.14
N ASN A 68 20.31 18.53 -5.34
CA ASN A 68 20.37 17.18 -5.91
C ASN A 68 21.78 16.55 -5.97
N ARG A 69 22.85 17.35 -5.96
CA ARG A 69 24.23 16.83 -5.93
C ARG A 69 24.69 16.39 -4.55
N GLN A 70 24.10 16.94 -3.49
CA GLN A 70 24.51 16.71 -2.09
C GLN A 70 23.49 15.85 -1.32
N VAL A 71 22.28 15.62 -1.87
CA VAL A 71 21.26 14.77 -1.29
C VAL A 71 21.04 13.57 -2.21
N GLU A 72 21.16 12.39 -1.65
CA GLU A 72 20.83 11.13 -2.33
C GLU A 72 19.57 10.55 -1.68
N ILE A 73 18.54 10.26 -2.49
CA ILE A 73 17.25 9.77 -2.02
C ILE A 73 17.02 8.38 -2.58
N ARG A 74 16.76 7.40 -1.72
CA ARG A 74 16.58 5.99 -2.09
C ARG A 74 15.54 5.30 -1.22
N THR A 75 15.06 4.16 -1.71
CA THR A 75 14.44 3.18 -0.82
C THR A 75 15.53 2.40 -0.08
N ILE A 76 15.22 1.95 1.14
CA ILE A 76 16.17 1.12 1.92
C ILE A 76 16.56 -0.15 1.15
N ASP A 77 15.62 -0.79 0.46
CA ASP A 77 15.89 -1.97 -0.36
C ASP A 77 16.85 -1.64 -1.52
N SER A 78 16.74 -0.46 -2.12
CA SER A 78 17.67 -0.08 -3.20
C SER A 78 19.09 0.16 -2.70
N LEU A 79 19.27 0.63 -1.47
CA LEU A 79 20.58 0.70 -0.82
C LEU A 79 21.15 -0.71 -0.56
N ILE A 80 20.32 -1.60 -0.01
CA ILE A 80 20.68 -3.00 0.25
C ILE A 80 21.08 -3.71 -1.06
N VAL A 81 20.30 -3.57 -2.12
CA VAL A 81 20.63 -4.13 -3.45
C VAL A 81 21.97 -3.58 -3.97
N GLN A 82 22.22 -2.29 -3.80
CA GLN A 82 23.51 -1.69 -4.24
C GLN A 82 24.69 -2.28 -3.46
N ILE A 83 24.59 -2.42 -2.13
CA ILE A 83 25.63 -3.03 -1.31
C ILE A 83 25.83 -4.49 -1.74
N ALA A 84 24.73 -5.23 -1.89
CA ALA A 84 24.77 -6.61 -2.33
C ALA A 84 25.43 -6.78 -3.72
N ALA A 85 25.15 -5.90 -4.67
CA ALA A 85 25.76 -5.93 -6.00
C ALA A 85 27.27 -5.67 -5.94
N ALA A 86 27.71 -4.71 -5.11
CA ALA A 86 29.12 -4.42 -4.92
C ALA A 86 29.90 -5.58 -4.29
N TYR A 87 29.25 -6.35 -3.42
CA TYR A 87 29.87 -7.44 -2.66
C TYR A 87 29.25 -8.81 -2.97
N HIS A 88 28.64 -9.00 -4.16
CA HIS A 88 27.88 -10.20 -4.51
C HIS A 88 28.66 -11.50 -4.31
N ARG A 89 29.97 -11.53 -4.66
CA ARG A 89 30.81 -12.70 -4.47
C ARG A 89 31.00 -13.07 -2.98
N SER A 90 31.15 -12.07 -2.11
CA SER A 90 31.29 -12.29 -0.66
C SER A 90 29.98 -12.73 0.01
N LEU A 91 28.85 -12.50 -0.66
CA LEU A 91 27.51 -12.85 -0.21
C LEU A 91 26.99 -14.14 -0.87
N ASP A 92 27.82 -14.77 -1.72
CA ASP A 92 27.41 -15.93 -2.52
C ASP A 92 26.11 -15.65 -3.31
N LEU A 93 26.12 -14.53 -4.05
CA LEU A 93 25.02 -14.05 -4.86
C LEU A 93 25.46 -13.90 -6.34
N PRO A 94 24.50 -13.98 -7.29
CA PRO A 94 24.81 -13.66 -8.67
C PRO A 94 25.12 -12.16 -8.83
N PRO A 95 25.72 -11.75 -9.96
CA PRO A 95 26.05 -10.35 -10.25
C PRO A 95 24.86 -9.38 -10.21
N ASP A 96 23.65 -9.88 -10.44
CA ASP A 96 22.40 -9.14 -10.25
C ASP A 96 21.59 -9.69 -9.04
N PRO A 97 21.85 -9.17 -7.83
CA PRO A 97 21.10 -9.56 -6.65
C PRO A 97 19.64 -9.12 -6.67
N CYS A 98 19.29 -8.11 -7.47
CA CYS A 98 17.92 -7.64 -7.57
C CYS A 98 17.04 -8.66 -8.28
N ASP A 99 17.50 -9.19 -9.40
CA ASP A 99 16.79 -10.24 -10.13
C ASP A 99 16.73 -11.53 -9.32
N TRP A 100 17.80 -11.88 -8.63
CA TRP A 100 17.80 -13.02 -7.71
C TRP A 100 16.74 -12.87 -6.60
N ALA A 101 16.66 -11.69 -5.96
CA ALA A 101 15.68 -11.44 -4.90
C ALA A 101 14.22 -11.49 -5.41
N ARG A 102 13.97 -11.13 -6.66
CA ARG A 102 12.62 -11.21 -7.28
C ARG A 102 12.13 -12.64 -7.52
N GLN A 103 13.01 -13.62 -7.56
CA GLN A 103 12.66 -15.01 -7.83
C GLN A 103 11.93 -15.71 -6.66
N SER A 104 11.96 -15.12 -5.47
CA SER A 104 11.26 -15.66 -4.30
C SER A 104 10.55 -14.57 -3.50
N GLN A 105 9.46 -14.95 -2.82
CA GLN A 105 8.71 -14.04 -1.95
C GLN A 105 9.55 -13.51 -0.77
N ALA A 106 10.53 -14.29 -0.31
CA ALA A 106 11.43 -13.93 0.79
C ALA A 106 12.74 -13.30 0.32
N GLY A 107 12.99 -13.19 -0.98
CA GLY A 107 14.31 -12.85 -1.54
C GLY A 107 14.86 -11.50 -1.07
N PHE A 108 14.04 -10.47 -1.01
CA PHE A 108 14.47 -9.16 -0.48
C PHE A 108 14.75 -9.20 1.02
N SER A 109 13.99 -9.99 1.80
CA SER A 109 14.26 -10.19 3.23
C SER A 109 15.57 -10.94 3.45
N GLU A 110 15.83 -11.97 2.66
CA GLU A 110 17.08 -12.73 2.71
C GLU A 110 18.27 -11.86 2.28
N LEU A 111 18.08 -11.01 1.27
CA LEU A 111 19.09 -10.06 0.83
C LEU A 111 19.44 -9.06 1.93
N ALA A 112 18.44 -8.53 2.64
CA ALA A 112 18.64 -7.64 3.78
C ALA A 112 19.41 -8.33 4.91
N CYS A 113 19.05 -9.56 5.24
CA CYS A 113 19.74 -10.37 6.25
C CYS A 113 21.23 -10.58 5.89
N ARG A 114 21.53 -10.98 4.65
CA ARG A 114 22.92 -11.19 4.18
C ARG A 114 23.72 -9.88 4.22
N VAL A 115 23.14 -8.76 3.81
CA VAL A 115 23.82 -7.45 3.84
C VAL A 115 24.02 -6.98 5.29
N ALA A 116 23.05 -7.14 6.18
CA ALA A 116 23.21 -6.81 7.60
C ALA A 116 24.36 -7.61 8.24
N ALA A 117 24.42 -8.91 7.97
CA ALA A 117 25.50 -9.77 8.41
C ALA A 117 26.87 -9.34 7.83
N LEU A 118 26.93 -9.00 6.54
CA LEU A 118 28.16 -8.48 5.90
C LEU A 118 28.68 -7.24 6.62
N LEU A 119 27.82 -6.26 6.86
CA LEU A 119 28.18 -5.00 7.52
C LEU A 119 28.63 -5.22 8.97
N ALA A 120 28.01 -6.15 9.68
CA ALA A 120 28.40 -6.51 11.04
C ALA A 120 29.78 -7.16 11.10
N HIS A 121 30.15 -7.99 10.11
CA HIS A 121 31.42 -8.72 10.08
C HIS A 121 32.56 -7.98 9.36
N ARG A 122 32.26 -6.88 8.64
CA ARG A 122 33.19 -6.12 7.82
C ARG A 122 33.10 -4.62 8.10
N PRO A 123 33.60 -4.14 9.26
CA PRO A 123 33.48 -2.73 9.68
C PRO A 123 33.95 -1.72 8.61
N MET A 124 35.03 -2.05 7.89
CA MET A 124 35.56 -1.18 6.82
C MET A 124 34.52 -0.82 5.74
N ILE A 125 33.56 -1.72 5.47
CA ILE A 125 32.50 -1.43 4.50
C ILE A 125 31.54 -0.39 5.08
N SER A 126 31.16 -0.56 6.36
CA SER A 126 30.31 0.40 7.06
C SER A 126 30.98 1.77 7.20
N GLU A 127 32.29 1.81 7.50
CA GLU A 127 33.10 3.03 7.58
C GLU A 127 33.17 3.76 6.22
N ALA A 128 33.43 3.03 5.14
CA ALA A 128 33.45 3.61 3.79
C ALA A 128 32.07 4.19 3.39
N LEU A 129 30.99 3.51 3.78
CA LEU A 129 29.61 4.01 3.55
C LEU A 129 29.29 5.20 4.45
N ALA A 130 29.73 5.20 5.71
CA ALA A 130 29.56 6.32 6.63
C ALA A 130 30.33 7.56 6.16
N TYR A 131 31.53 7.38 5.62
CA TYR A 131 32.28 8.48 4.98
C TYR A 131 31.54 9.05 3.77
N ARG A 132 30.93 8.20 2.95
CA ARG A 132 30.09 8.62 1.82
C ARG A 132 28.81 9.29 2.26
N TYR A 133 28.18 8.80 3.34
CA TYR A 133 26.91 9.25 3.87
C TYR A 133 27.04 9.64 5.35
N PRO A 134 27.71 10.76 5.64
CA PRO A 134 27.90 11.22 7.03
C PRO A 134 26.59 11.54 7.74
N ILE A 135 25.50 11.80 6.99
CA ILE A 135 24.17 12.05 7.53
C ILE A 135 23.17 11.16 6.82
N ILE A 136 22.38 10.43 7.60
CA ILE A 136 21.32 9.54 7.12
C ILE A 136 19.99 9.96 7.75
N ILE A 137 18.96 10.08 6.93
CA ILE A 137 17.58 10.35 7.35
C ILE A 137 16.77 9.10 7.02
N GLY A 138 16.22 8.43 8.01
CA GLY A 138 15.30 7.30 7.86
C GLY A 138 13.85 7.74 8.03
N ASP A 139 13.05 7.64 6.97
CA ASP A 139 11.61 7.96 6.99
C ASP A 139 10.76 6.70 7.10
N GLU A 140 9.61 6.77 7.80
CA GLU A 140 8.71 5.64 8.07
C GLU A 140 9.42 4.44 8.72
N HIS A 141 10.33 4.69 9.63
CA HIS A 141 11.21 3.66 10.19
C HIS A 141 10.45 2.53 10.90
N GLN A 142 9.23 2.77 11.40
CA GLN A 142 8.37 1.74 11.97
C GLN A 142 8.01 0.61 10.97
N ASP A 143 8.21 0.83 9.67
CA ASP A 143 8.00 -0.17 8.63
C ASP A 143 9.27 -0.96 8.29
N SER A 144 10.42 -0.61 8.88
CA SER A 144 11.69 -1.31 8.66
C SER A 144 11.70 -2.69 9.29
N SER A 145 12.15 -3.68 8.53
CA SER A 145 12.44 -5.00 9.08
C SER A 145 13.62 -4.96 10.05
N PRO A 146 13.80 -5.97 10.92
CA PRO A 146 14.97 -6.05 11.80
C PRO A 146 16.31 -5.95 11.05
N ASP A 147 16.41 -6.56 9.86
CA ASP A 147 17.64 -6.55 9.07
C ASP A 147 17.86 -5.19 8.39
N GLN A 148 16.80 -4.53 7.93
CA GLN A 148 16.89 -3.16 7.40
C GLN A 148 17.31 -2.17 8.49
N ASP A 149 16.79 -2.30 9.70
CA ASP A 149 17.21 -1.54 10.87
C ASP A 149 18.69 -1.80 11.19
N ALA A 150 19.12 -3.07 11.22
CA ALA A 150 20.50 -3.45 11.47
C ALA A 150 21.48 -2.85 10.45
N VAL A 151 21.09 -2.72 9.18
CA VAL A 151 21.88 -2.02 8.14
C VAL A 151 22.07 -0.55 8.52
N MET A 152 20.98 0.17 8.84
CA MET A 152 21.08 1.60 9.22
C MET A 152 21.88 1.82 10.50
N MET A 153 21.67 0.97 11.52
CA MET A 153 22.41 1.04 12.78
C MET A 153 23.90 0.68 12.62
N SER A 154 24.25 -0.15 11.62
CA SER A 154 25.67 -0.41 11.30
C SER A 154 26.37 0.81 10.73
N LEU A 155 25.68 1.61 9.91
CA LEU A 155 26.22 2.87 9.39
C LEU A 155 26.30 3.94 10.50
N ASN A 156 25.32 3.99 11.39
CA ASN A 156 25.37 4.90 12.55
C ASN A 156 26.56 4.59 13.46
N ARG A 157 26.78 3.31 13.82
CA ARG A 157 27.92 2.87 14.61
C ARG A 157 29.27 3.16 13.94
N ALA A 158 29.29 3.20 12.61
CA ALA A 158 30.49 3.53 11.82
C ALA A 158 30.71 5.05 11.65
N GLY A 159 29.87 5.90 12.27
CA GLY A 159 30.07 7.34 12.34
C GLY A 159 29.06 8.19 11.54
N SER A 160 28.08 7.60 10.86
CA SER A 160 26.98 8.40 10.29
C SER A 160 26.08 8.97 11.38
N GLN A 161 25.74 10.25 11.31
CA GLN A 161 24.64 10.79 12.12
C GLN A 161 23.32 10.26 11.57
N LEU A 162 22.52 9.58 12.40
CA LEU A 162 21.25 9.01 12.00
C LEU A 162 20.08 9.82 12.58
N ARG A 163 19.17 10.22 11.72
CA ARG A 163 17.94 10.96 12.03
C ARG A 163 16.75 10.11 11.63
N VAL A 164 16.09 9.50 12.61
CA VAL A 164 15.00 8.54 12.40
C VAL A 164 13.66 9.21 12.61
N PHE A 165 12.79 9.12 11.62
CA PHE A 165 11.38 9.52 11.71
C PHE A 165 10.48 8.29 11.64
N GLY A 166 9.55 8.18 12.57
CA GLY A 166 8.58 7.08 12.57
C GLY A 166 7.37 7.36 13.45
N ASP A 167 6.35 6.54 13.27
CA ASP A 167 5.16 6.51 14.13
C ASP A 167 4.77 5.05 14.39
N PRO A 168 5.06 4.48 15.56
CA PRO A 168 4.70 3.11 15.88
C PRO A 168 3.22 2.80 15.71
N MET A 169 2.34 3.81 15.91
CA MET A 169 0.90 3.67 15.70
C MET A 169 0.50 3.57 14.22
N GLN A 170 1.41 3.82 13.28
CA GLN A 170 1.18 3.61 11.84
C GLN A 170 1.73 2.27 11.33
N ARG A 171 2.19 1.39 12.20
CA ARG A 171 2.71 0.07 11.83
C ARG A 171 1.57 -0.90 11.52
N ILE A 172 1.27 -1.11 10.26
CA ILE A 172 0.19 -2.00 9.79
C ILE A 172 0.67 -3.12 8.85
N TYR A 173 1.97 -3.21 8.56
CA TYR A 173 2.51 -4.23 7.64
C TYR A 173 3.03 -5.49 8.33
N GLY A 174 3.19 -5.53 9.63
CA GLY A 174 3.70 -6.70 10.38
C GLY A 174 2.69 -7.85 10.60
N GLY A 175 1.44 -7.68 10.16
CA GLY A 175 0.38 -8.67 10.38
C GLY A 175 -0.02 -8.82 11.86
N THR A 176 -0.61 -9.98 12.19
CA THR A 176 -1.16 -10.29 13.53
C THR A 176 -0.18 -11.09 14.41
N ASN A 177 1.06 -11.29 13.99
CA ASN A 177 2.05 -12.02 14.78
C ASN A 177 2.48 -11.20 16.00
N ARG A 178 2.01 -11.61 17.19
CA ARG A 178 2.26 -10.92 18.44
C ARG A 178 3.75 -10.86 18.80
N ALA A 179 4.49 -11.95 18.62
CA ALA A 179 5.91 -11.98 18.95
C ALA A 179 6.73 -11.01 18.07
N ALA A 180 6.41 -10.92 16.79
CA ALA A 180 7.03 -9.95 15.90
C ALA A 180 6.66 -8.51 16.30
N ALA A 181 5.40 -8.28 16.70
CA ALA A 181 4.94 -6.97 17.18
C ALA A 181 5.67 -6.55 18.47
N ASP A 182 5.85 -7.49 19.41
CA ASP A 182 6.56 -7.23 20.66
C ASP A 182 8.05 -6.92 20.40
N ALA A 183 8.70 -7.67 19.50
CA ALA A 183 10.09 -7.42 19.10
C ALA A 183 10.26 -6.04 18.45
N ASP A 184 9.33 -5.63 17.60
CA ASP A 184 9.36 -4.32 16.94
C ASP A 184 9.16 -3.18 17.95
N ARG A 185 8.26 -3.35 18.94
CA ARG A 185 8.11 -2.37 20.03
C ARG A 185 9.37 -2.24 20.85
N GLN A 186 9.99 -3.37 21.19
CA GLN A 186 11.24 -3.37 21.95
C GLN A 186 12.33 -2.65 21.16
N ARG A 187 12.49 -2.95 19.88
CA ARG A 187 13.48 -2.28 19.01
C ARG A 187 13.25 -0.75 18.96
N TRP A 188 12.01 -0.30 18.85
CA TRP A 188 11.68 1.12 18.90
C TRP A 188 12.03 1.74 20.26
N ALA A 189 11.71 1.05 21.36
CA ALA A 189 12.04 1.49 22.71
C ALA A 189 13.56 1.56 22.94
N ASP A 190 14.30 0.57 22.46
CA ASP A 190 15.77 0.53 22.55
C ASP A 190 16.39 1.70 21.78
N MET A 191 15.89 2.01 20.59
CA MET A 191 16.34 3.14 19.77
C MET A 191 16.08 4.48 20.46
N LYS A 192 14.88 4.67 21.05
CA LYS A 192 14.56 5.85 21.85
C LYS A 192 15.46 6.01 23.08
N SER A 193 15.87 4.91 23.69
CA SER A 193 16.75 4.92 24.86
C SER A 193 18.22 5.17 24.49
N ALA A 194 18.63 4.78 23.28
CA ALA A 194 19.98 4.92 22.78
C ALA A 194 20.26 6.30 22.15
N GLY A 195 19.22 7.01 21.69
CA GLY A 195 19.34 8.30 21.03
C GLY A 195 18.60 9.43 21.74
N ALA A 196 18.81 10.65 21.28
CA ALA A 196 17.98 11.77 21.69
C ALA A 196 16.59 11.65 21.05
N TYR A 197 15.53 11.89 21.82
CA TYR A 197 14.15 11.62 21.42
C TYR A 197 13.25 12.85 21.58
N MET A 198 12.42 13.09 20.56
CA MET A 198 11.29 14.04 20.64
C MET A 198 10.07 13.52 19.87
N GLU A 199 8.87 14.03 20.23
CA GLU A 199 7.60 13.79 19.53
C GLU A 199 7.07 15.08 18.92
N LEU A 200 6.63 15.04 17.65
CA LEU A 200 5.91 16.12 16.99
C LEU A 200 4.44 16.15 17.44
N GLU A 201 3.91 17.32 17.76
CA GLU A 201 2.56 17.45 18.33
C GLU A 201 1.62 18.33 17.47
N ASN A 202 2.17 19.09 16.48
CA ASN A 202 1.38 20.02 15.68
C ASN A 202 0.69 19.33 14.49
N PRO A 203 -0.65 19.27 14.42
CA PRO A 203 -1.39 18.56 13.37
C PRO A 203 -1.52 19.42 12.10
N HIS A 204 -0.43 19.66 11.39
CA HIS A 204 -0.37 20.53 10.19
C HIS A 204 -1.30 20.11 9.05
N ARG A 205 -1.57 18.80 8.89
CA ARG A 205 -2.45 18.29 7.84
C ARG A 205 -3.82 18.91 7.85
N TRP A 206 -4.31 19.30 9.02
CA TRP A 206 -5.66 19.79 9.25
C TRP A 206 -5.76 21.30 9.36
N SER A 207 -4.63 22.05 9.25
CA SER A 207 -4.61 23.52 9.39
C SER A 207 -5.54 24.22 8.39
N ASP A 208 -5.58 23.75 7.14
CA ASP A 208 -6.41 24.30 6.07
C ASP A 208 -7.79 23.61 5.94
N GLY A 209 -8.05 22.59 6.76
CA GLY A 209 -9.26 21.78 6.74
C GLY A 209 -10.09 21.95 8.01
N SER A 210 -9.97 21.01 8.94
CA SER A 210 -10.62 21.02 10.24
C SER A 210 -9.59 20.86 11.37
N PRO A 211 -9.06 21.94 11.94
CA PRO A 211 -8.10 21.88 13.05
C PRO A 211 -8.65 21.11 14.26
N ALA A 212 -9.95 21.26 14.55
CA ALA A 212 -10.60 20.54 15.64
C ALA A 212 -10.57 19.02 15.44
N LEU A 213 -10.80 18.55 14.19
CA LEU A 213 -10.65 17.15 13.82
C LEU A 213 -9.20 16.67 14.02
N GLY A 214 -8.22 17.47 13.63
CA GLY A 214 -6.81 17.15 13.82
C GLY A 214 -6.43 16.92 15.28
N GLN A 215 -6.85 17.82 16.16
CA GLN A 215 -6.64 17.68 17.60
C GLN A 215 -7.34 16.43 18.18
N TRP A 216 -8.57 16.16 17.73
CA TRP A 216 -9.29 14.97 18.14
C TRP A 216 -8.57 13.69 17.67
N ILE A 217 -8.05 13.65 16.44
CA ILE A 217 -7.31 12.49 15.93
C ILE A 217 -6.04 12.23 16.76
N LEU A 218 -5.33 13.28 17.20
CA LEU A 218 -4.17 13.10 18.08
C LEU A 218 -4.57 12.57 19.45
N LYS A 219 -5.70 13.02 20.02
CA LYS A 219 -6.26 12.45 21.27
C LYS A 219 -6.66 10.99 21.07
N ALA A 220 -7.34 10.67 19.97
CA ALA A 220 -7.69 9.29 19.61
C ALA A 220 -6.44 8.40 19.44
N ARG A 221 -5.36 8.92 18.81
CA ARG A 221 -4.08 8.22 18.75
C ARG A 221 -3.52 7.89 20.12
N GLN A 222 -3.57 8.87 21.03
CA GLN A 222 -3.07 8.68 22.40
C GLN A 222 -3.86 7.57 23.11
N ALA A 223 -5.20 7.62 23.12
CA ALA A 223 -6.03 6.59 23.70
C ALA A 223 -5.71 5.19 23.13
N LEU A 224 -5.65 5.08 21.80
CA LEU A 224 -5.33 3.82 21.13
C LEU A 224 -3.91 3.33 21.45
N ARG A 225 -2.94 4.22 21.63
CA ARG A 225 -1.55 3.89 22.03
C ARG A 225 -1.53 3.32 23.44
N ASP A 226 -2.27 3.91 24.35
CA ASP A 226 -2.37 3.52 25.76
C ASP A 226 -3.23 2.24 25.95
N GLY A 227 -3.94 1.82 24.92
CA GLY A 227 -4.80 0.64 24.94
C GLY A 227 -6.25 0.94 25.31
N ASP A 228 -6.58 2.22 25.48
CA ASP A 228 -7.91 2.70 25.85
C ASP A 228 -8.82 2.83 24.62
N PRO A 229 -10.14 2.71 24.78
CA PRO A 229 -11.11 3.01 23.74
C PRO A 229 -11.17 4.52 23.46
N ILE A 230 -11.54 4.88 22.24
CA ILE A 230 -11.84 6.26 21.87
C ILE A 230 -13.20 6.63 22.48
N ASP A 231 -13.23 7.65 23.29
CA ASP A 231 -14.46 8.17 23.89
C ASP A 231 -15.24 8.99 22.87
N LEU A 232 -16.50 8.59 22.61
CA LEU A 232 -17.44 9.26 21.72
C LEU A 232 -18.65 9.82 22.47
N THR A 233 -18.59 9.89 23.81
CA THR A 233 -19.69 10.44 24.64
C THR A 233 -19.61 11.97 24.74
N ASP A 234 -18.43 12.54 24.52
CA ASP A 234 -18.22 13.97 24.50
C ASP A 234 -18.81 14.63 23.24
N THR A 235 -18.91 15.95 23.26
CA THR A 235 -19.25 16.73 22.05
C THR A 235 -18.26 16.45 20.95
N LEU A 236 -18.74 15.91 19.83
CA LEU A 236 -17.91 15.61 18.67
C LEU A 236 -17.35 16.91 18.05
N PRO A 237 -16.08 16.92 17.66
CA PRO A 237 -15.50 18.10 17.02
C PRO A 237 -16.11 18.37 15.64
N GLU A 238 -16.01 19.61 15.20
CA GLU A 238 -16.32 19.95 13.81
C GLU A 238 -15.51 19.06 12.84
N GLY A 239 -16.18 18.50 11.84
CA GLY A 239 -15.59 17.58 10.88
C GLY A 239 -15.66 16.11 11.27
N LEU A 240 -16.10 15.75 12.46
CA LEU A 240 -16.35 14.36 12.85
C LEU A 240 -17.86 14.06 12.88
N GLN A 241 -18.27 13.02 12.16
CA GLN A 241 -19.64 12.51 12.18
C GLN A 241 -19.65 11.03 12.57
N VAL A 242 -20.63 10.64 13.37
CA VAL A 242 -20.89 9.26 13.75
C VAL A 242 -22.28 8.84 13.26
N ILE A 243 -22.35 7.73 12.55
CA ILE A 243 -23.60 7.12 12.09
C ILE A 243 -23.71 5.74 12.74
N PHE A 244 -24.79 5.52 13.48
CA PHE A 244 -25.08 4.22 14.07
C PHE A 244 -25.92 3.37 13.14
N VAL A 245 -25.53 2.11 12.96
CA VAL A 245 -26.22 1.16 12.09
C VAL A 245 -26.35 -0.21 12.75
N GLU A 246 -27.38 -0.94 12.42
CA GLU A 246 -27.49 -2.35 12.76
C GLU A 246 -27.05 -3.19 11.55
N ASN A 247 -25.90 -3.85 11.69
CA ASN A 247 -25.43 -4.78 10.67
C ASN A 247 -26.36 -6.01 10.67
N ARG A 248 -27.11 -6.21 9.60
CA ARG A 248 -27.74 -7.50 9.36
C ARG A 248 -26.65 -8.46 8.95
N ALA A 249 -26.56 -9.59 9.65
CA ALA A 249 -25.54 -10.61 9.57
C ALA A 249 -24.65 -10.54 8.31
N GLN A 250 -23.34 -10.43 8.49
CA GLN A 250 -22.38 -10.58 7.41
C GLN A 250 -22.50 -12.02 6.85
N THR A 251 -23.36 -12.19 5.88
CA THR A 251 -23.34 -13.40 5.08
C THR A 251 -22.20 -13.29 4.09
N ARG A 252 -21.68 -14.42 3.58
CA ARG A 252 -20.70 -14.46 2.48
C ARG A 252 -21.10 -13.64 1.24
N SER A 253 -22.32 -13.11 1.21
CA SER A 253 -22.93 -12.39 0.09
C SER A 253 -22.90 -10.87 0.15
N GLY A 254 -22.35 -10.24 1.22
CA GLY A 254 -22.13 -8.81 1.25
C GLY A 254 -22.55 -8.09 2.54
N TYR A 255 -22.18 -6.82 2.62
CA TYR A 255 -22.58 -5.89 3.66
C TYR A 255 -24.05 -5.46 3.41
N GLN A 256 -24.93 -5.69 4.38
CA GLN A 256 -26.33 -5.40 4.26
C GLN A 256 -26.82 -4.52 5.42
N LEU A 257 -27.53 -3.46 5.09
CA LEU A 257 -28.20 -2.55 6.03
C LEU A 257 -29.67 -2.43 5.68
N SER A 258 -30.50 -2.10 6.68
CA SER A 258 -31.87 -1.61 6.42
C SER A 258 -31.81 -0.29 5.63
N GLN A 259 -32.88 0.07 4.96
CA GLN A 259 -32.93 1.29 4.13
C GLN A 259 -32.74 2.55 5.00
N ASP A 260 -33.28 2.56 6.21
CA ASP A 260 -33.16 3.69 7.14
C ASP A 260 -31.71 3.91 7.59
N HIS A 261 -30.96 2.83 7.82
CA HIS A 261 -29.52 2.90 8.15
C HIS A 261 -28.63 3.18 6.95
N ARG A 262 -29.08 2.82 5.75
CA ARG A 262 -28.35 3.05 4.51
C ARG A 262 -28.36 4.51 4.09
N ARG A 263 -29.51 5.16 4.17
CA ARG A 263 -29.73 6.52 3.66
C ARG A 263 -28.72 7.54 4.20
N PRO A 264 -28.44 7.63 5.53
CA PRO A 264 -27.46 8.57 6.06
C PRO A 264 -26.04 8.36 5.48
N ILE A 265 -25.66 7.10 5.20
CA ILE A 265 -24.36 6.79 4.60
C ILE A 265 -24.34 7.20 3.13
N ASP A 266 -25.42 6.91 2.37
CA ASP A 266 -25.54 7.29 0.97
C ASP A 266 -25.52 8.82 0.82
N ASP A 267 -26.14 9.57 1.73
CA ASP A 267 -26.15 11.02 1.76
C ASP A 267 -24.73 11.57 1.95
N VAL A 268 -23.97 11.04 2.92
CA VAL A 268 -22.56 11.40 3.13
C VAL A 268 -21.72 11.07 1.91
N VAL A 269 -21.83 9.85 1.38
CA VAL A 269 -21.02 9.40 0.24
C VAL A 269 -21.35 10.18 -1.04
N SER A 270 -22.56 10.73 -1.14
CA SER A 270 -23.01 11.52 -2.30
C SER A 270 -22.65 13.01 -2.18
N SER A 271 -22.38 13.51 -0.97
CA SER A 271 -22.25 14.94 -0.67
C SER A 271 -20.91 15.53 -1.13
N ALA A 272 -19.88 14.73 -1.35
CA ALA A 272 -18.55 15.22 -1.64
C ALA A 272 -17.80 14.33 -2.66
N ASP A 273 -16.97 14.99 -3.46
CA ASP A 273 -15.88 14.38 -4.22
C ASP A 273 -14.61 14.38 -3.34
N ASP A 274 -13.52 13.77 -3.77
CA ASP A 274 -12.29 13.57 -2.98
C ASP A 274 -12.54 12.82 -1.65
N MET A 275 -13.15 11.63 -1.78
CA MET A 275 -13.56 10.80 -0.66
C MET A 275 -12.95 9.41 -0.73
N LEU A 276 -12.40 8.95 0.41
CA LEU A 276 -12.00 7.56 0.61
C LEU A 276 -13.00 6.85 1.54
N ILE A 277 -13.53 5.74 1.06
CA ILE A 277 -14.34 4.81 1.85
C ILE A 277 -13.42 3.68 2.29
N LEU A 278 -13.12 3.62 3.57
CA LEU A 278 -12.08 2.78 4.15
C LEU A 278 -12.67 1.61 4.92
N THR A 279 -12.11 0.43 4.71
CA THR A 279 -12.47 -0.78 5.45
C THR A 279 -11.25 -1.59 5.85
N GLY A 280 -11.45 -2.48 6.84
CA GLY A 280 -10.37 -3.27 7.42
C GLY A 280 -9.89 -4.45 6.57
N GLN A 281 -10.70 -4.97 5.65
CA GLN A 281 -10.49 -6.26 4.97
C GLN A 281 -10.85 -6.19 3.48
N ASN A 282 -10.17 -7.01 2.64
CA ASN A 282 -10.44 -7.06 1.20
C ASN A 282 -11.85 -7.57 0.90
N GLU A 283 -12.32 -8.59 1.63
CA GLU A 283 -13.69 -9.14 1.47
C GLU A 283 -14.75 -8.07 1.70
N THR A 284 -14.51 -7.15 2.63
CA THR A 284 -15.42 -6.03 2.90
C THR A 284 -15.38 -4.98 1.79
N VAL A 285 -14.24 -4.80 1.10
CA VAL A 285 -14.16 -3.93 -0.09
C VAL A 285 -15.13 -4.41 -1.18
N ASP A 286 -15.11 -5.71 -1.48
CA ASP A 286 -15.99 -6.30 -2.49
C ASP A 286 -17.47 -6.21 -2.09
N ALA A 287 -17.76 -6.43 -0.80
CA ALA A 287 -19.08 -6.31 -0.23
C ALA A 287 -19.63 -4.86 -0.32
N LEU A 288 -18.79 -3.86 0.01
CA LEU A 288 -19.13 -2.44 -0.12
C LEU A 288 -19.27 -2.02 -1.58
N ALA A 289 -18.43 -2.51 -2.48
CA ALA A 289 -18.59 -2.26 -3.92
C ALA A 289 -19.95 -2.80 -4.41
N ALA A 290 -20.35 -3.99 -3.97
CA ALA A 290 -21.68 -4.54 -4.27
C ALA A 290 -22.81 -3.73 -3.64
N PHE A 291 -22.65 -3.26 -2.40
CA PHE A 291 -23.60 -2.42 -1.68
C PHE A 291 -23.97 -1.14 -2.46
N TRP A 292 -23.00 -0.48 -3.09
CA TRP A 292 -23.22 0.66 -3.97
C TRP A 292 -23.44 0.27 -5.44
N GLY A 293 -23.75 -0.98 -5.74
CA GLY A 293 -23.98 -1.44 -7.11
C GLY A 293 -22.80 -1.22 -8.05
N ARG A 294 -21.59 -1.20 -7.49
CA ARG A 294 -20.29 -0.99 -8.17
C ARG A 294 -20.18 0.35 -8.90
N ARG A 295 -20.90 1.36 -8.41
CA ARG A 295 -20.80 2.73 -8.93
C ARG A 295 -19.56 3.45 -8.42
N ILE A 296 -19.06 3.07 -7.24
CA ILE A 296 -17.85 3.60 -6.64
C ILE A 296 -16.70 2.64 -6.96
N PRO A 297 -15.64 3.10 -7.63
CA PRO A 297 -14.51 2.26 -8.00
C PRO A 297 -13.71 1.80 -6.78
N ILE A 298 -13.11 0.62 -6.91
CA ILE A 298 -12.15 0.11 -5.92
C ILE A 298 -10.78 0.75 -6.18
N TRP A 299 -10.15 1.25 -5.13
CA TRP A 299 -8.74 1.63 -5.16
C TRP A 299 -7.86 0.40 -5.01
N GLU A 300 -7.17 0.04 -6.08
CA GLU A 300 -6.35 -1.18 -6.16
C GLU A 300 -4.99 -1.03 -5.45
N GLY A 301 -4.57 0.22 -5.17
CA GLY A 301 -3.24 0.49 -4.61
C GLY A 301 -2.11 0.11 -5.58
N HIS A 302 -1.03 -0.41 -5.03
CA HIS A 302 0.14 -0.87 -5.79
C HIS A 302 0.15 -2.39 -6.06
N THR A 303 -0.70 -3.16 -5.38
CA THR A 303 -0.77 -4.62 -5.50
C THR A 303 -1.39 -5.04 -6.84
N ARG A 304 -0.81 -6.05 -7.49
CA ARG A 304 -1.24 -6.60 -8.78
C ARG A 304 -1.19 -8.12 -8.76
N LYS A 305 -1.70 -8.69 -7.68
CA LYS A 305 -1.62 -10.14 -7.46
C LYS A 305 -2.26 -10.95 -8.60
N ALA A 306 -3.37 -10.48 -9.13
CA ALA A 306 -4.04 -11.18 -10.23
C ALA A 306 -3.19 -11.10 -11.51
N LEU A 307 -2.58 -9.96 -11.80
CA LEU A 307 -1.69 -9.79 -12.96
C LEU A 307 -0.40 -10.60 -12.82
N ASP A 308 0.23 -10.61 -11.64
CA ASP A 308 1.45 -11.37 -11.37
C ASP A 308 1.20 -12.88 -11.58
N GLU A 309 0.09 -13.39 -11.07
CA GLU A 309 -0.33 -14.78 -11.24
C GLU A 309 -0.66 -15.10 -12.72
N LEU A 310 -1.32 -14.17 -13.43
CA LEU A 310 -1.59 -14.33 -14.87
C LEU A 310 -0.28 -14.44 -15.67
N VAL A 311 0.68 -13.55 -15.41
CA VAL A 311 1.99 -13.56 -16.09
C VAL A 311 2.72 -14.87 -15.83
N GLY A 312 2.76 -15.32 -14.56
CA GLY A 312 3.34 -16.63 -14.21
C GLY A 312 2.69 -17.79 -14.95
N ALA A 313 1.35 -17.81 -15.02
CA ALA A 313 0.61 -18.85 -15.72
C ALA A 313 0.83 -18.79 -17.26
N ILE A 314 0.90 -17.58 -17.85
CA ILE A 314 1.22 -17.42 -19.28
C ILE A 314 2.62 -17.95 -19.57
N MET A 315 3.63 -17.63 -18.75
CA MET A 315 5.00 -18.10 -18.94
C MET A 315 5.08 -19.62 -18.88
N ALA A 316 4.35 -20.25 -17.96
CA ALA A 316 4.30 -21.71 -17.82
C ALA A 316 3.53 -22.39 -18.96
N GLY A 317 2.47 -21.74 -19.50
CA GLY A 317 1.56 -22.31 -20.50
C GLY A 317 1.80 -21.82 -21.92
N THR A 318 2.90 -21.12 -22.22
CA THR A 318 3.18 -20.65 -23.59
C THR A 318 3.23 -21.80 -24.58
N GLY A 319 2.43 -21.70 -25.65
CA GLY A 319 2.25 -22.77 -26.66
C GLY A 319 1.08 -23.71 -26.37
N ASP A 320 0.54 -23.73 -25.17
CA ASP A 320 -0.64 -24.51 -24.78
C ASP A 320 -1.88 -23.59 -24.68
N ALA A 321 -2.70 -23.60 -25.73
CA ALA A 321 -3.89 -22.75 -25.79
C ALA A 321 -4.91 -23.08 -24.68
N VAL A 322 -4.99 -24.33 -24.21
CA VAL A 322 -5.93 -24.73 -23.13
C VAL A 322 -5.44 -24.16 -21.80
N ALA A 323 -4.16 -24.33 -21.47
CA ALA A 323 -3.56 -23.75 -20.27
C ALA A 323 -3.71 -22.22 -20.22
N LEU A 324 -3.54 -21.54 -21.36
CA LEU A 324 -3.73 -20.10 -21.46
C LEU A 324 -5.20 -19.66 -21.30
N ALA A 325 -6.15 -20.45 -21.80
CA ALA A 325 -7.57 -20.20 -21.57
C ALA A 325 -7.93 -20.36 -20.08
N GLU A 326 -7.40 -21.37 -19.39
CA GLU A 326 -7.56 -21.55 -17.96
C GLU A 326 -6.94 -20.41 -17.13
N ALA A 327 -5.75 -19.95 -17.50
CA ALA A 327 -5.09 -18.80 -16.91
C ALA A 327 -5.94 -17.52 -17.06
N LEU A 328 -6.47 -17.28 -18.27
CA LEU A 328 -7.37 -16.16 -18.54
C LEU A 328 -8.66 -16.23 -17.71
N VAL A 329 -9.29 -17.40 -17.62
CA VAL A 329 -10.52 -17.61 -16.82
C VAL A 329 -10.25 -17.37 -15.34
N THR A 330 -9.13 -17.87 -14.83
CA THR A 330 -8.70 -17.64 -13.45
C THR A 330 -8.48 -16.16 -13.17
N PHE A 331 -7.82 -15.43 -14.07
CA PHE A 331 -7.63 -14.00 -13.97
C PHE A 331 -8.96 -13.25 -13.98
N LEU A 332 -9.84 -13.55 -14.93
CA LEU A 332 -11.16 -12.91 -15.03
C LEU A 332 -12.01 -13.17 -13.79
N GLY A 333 -11.92 -14.34 -13.18
CA GLY A 333 -12.58 -14.64 -11.92
C GLY A 333 -12.14 -13.76 -10.74
N LYS A 334 -10.92 -13.19 -10.82
CA LYS A 334 -10.39 -12.28 -9.79
C LYS A 334 -10.67 -10.80 -10.08
N VAL A 335 -10.65 -10.39 -11.36
CA VAL A 335 -10.73 -8.98 -11.73
C VAL A 335 -12.11 -8.54 -12.21
N ALA A 336 -12.99 -9.49 -12.55
CA ALA A 336 -14.33 -9.22 -13.08
C ALA A 336 -15.41 -9.88 -12.24
N VAL A 337 -16.58 -9.25 -12.20
CA VAL A 337 -17.77 -9.82 -11.57
C VAL A 337 -18.86 -10.12 -12.61
N ARG A 338 -19.73 -11.06 -12.28
CA ARG A 338 -20.75 -11.60 -13.19
C ARG A 338 -20.16 -12.28 -14.44
N PHE A 339 -18.85 -12.49 -14.48
CA PHE A 339 -18.23 -13.46 -15.38
C PHE A 339 -18.52 -14.85 -14.80
N SER A 340 -19.47 -15.54 -15.41
CA SER A 340 -19.92 -16.85 -14.89
C SER A 340 -18.84 -17.90 -15.11
N PRO A 341 -18.34 -18.58 -14.07
CA PRO A 341 -17.34 -19.65 -14.22
C PRO A 341 -17.78 -20.70 -15.25
N SER A 342 -19.03 -21.19 -15.18
CA SER A 342 -19.52 -22.25 -16.05
C SER A 342 -19.88 -21.74 -17.46
N SER A 343 -20.72 -20.72 -17.57
CA SER A 343 -21.27 -20.31 -18.87
C SER A 343 -20.35 -19.42 -19.70
N HIS A 344 -19.28 -18.86 -19.11
CA HIS A 344 -18.22 -18.12 -19.81
C HIS A 344 -16.90 -18.90 -19.71
N GLY A 345 -16.43 -19.19 -18.49
CA GLY A 345 -15.11 -19.78 -18.23
C GLY A 345 -14.97 -21.20 -18.75
N ASP A 346 -15.71 -22.16 -18.18
CA ASP A 346 -15.63 -23.57 -18.59
C ASP A 346 -15.97 -23.73 -20.08
N ARG A 347 -16.91 -22.91 -20.58
CA ARG A 347 -17.25 -22.92 -22.00
C ARG A 347 -16.09 -22.46 -22.86
N LEU A 348 -15.34 -21.41 -22.48
CA LEU A 348 -14.16 -20.94 -23.22
C LEU A 348 -13.08 -22.02 -23.27
N VAL A 349 -12.78 -22.65 -22.14
CA VAL A 349 -11.78 -23.73 -22.06
C VAL A 349 -12.20 -24.92 -22.93
N GLN A 350 -13.49 -25.33 -22.88
CA GLN A 350 -14.01 -26.42 -23.72
C GLN A 350 -13.96 -26.10 -25.21
N GLU A 351 -14.29 -24.86 -25.63
CA GLU A 351 -14.22 -24.46 -27.04
C GLU A 351 -12.77 -24.44 -27.54
N VAL A 352 -11.82 -23.97 -26.72
CA VAL A 352 -10.40 -24.02 -27.08
C VAL A 352 -9.92 -25.47 -27.18
N ALA A 353 -10.25 -26.34 -26.21
CA ALA A 353 -9.90 -27.76 -26.25
C ALA A 353 -10.47 -28.51 -27.48
N ARG A 354 -11.61 -28.05 -28.03
CA ARG A 354 -12.24 -28.59 -29.24
C ARG A 354 -11.86 -27.83 -30.51
N ALA A 355 -10.87 -26.96 -30.45
CA ALA A 355 -10.43 -26.07 -31.55
C ALA A 355 -11.60 -25.27 -32.18
N CYS A 356 -12.62 -24.92 -31.41
CA CYS A 356 -13.80 -24.17 -31.85
C CYS A 356 -14.48 -24.75 -33.08
N SER A 357 -14.53 -26.08 -33.22
CA SER A 357 -14.95 -26.81 -34.42
C SER A 357 -16.48 -26.85 -34.62
N ALA A 358 -17.26 -26.74 -33.54
CA ALA A 358 -18.72 -26.79 -33.63
C ALA A 358 -19.31 -25.47 -34.05
N ALA A 359 -20.40 -25.47 -34.86
CA ALA A 359 -21.14 -24.26 -35.20
C ALA A 359 -21.87 -23.73 -33.96
N ALA A 360 -21.70 -22.42 -33.67
CA ALA A 360 -22.32 -21.76 -32.55
C ALA A 360 -23.01 -20.44 -32.96
N ARG A 361 -24.05 -20.04 -32.23
CA ARG A 361 -24.78 -18.77 -32.43
C ARG A 361 -24.92 -18.05 -31.09
N GLY A 362 -25.09 -16.73 -31.14
CA GLY A 362 -25.26 -15.89 -29.94
C GLY A 362 -24.05 -15.91 -29.02
N LYS A 363 -24.25 -15.90 -27.69
CA LYS A 363 -23.20 -15.92 -26.70
C LYS A 363 -22.12 -17.00 -26.95
N PRO A 364 -22.44 -18.27 -27.24
CA PRO A 364 -21.44 -19.28 -27.59
C PRO A 364 -20.55 -18.91 -28.78
N ALA A 365 -21.06 -18.24 -29.81
CA ALA A 365 -20.24 -17.80 -30.95
C ALA A 365 -19.20 -16.73 -30.55
N TYR A 366 -19.56 -15.80 -29.68
CA TYR A 366 -18.60 -14.82 -29.16
C TYR A 366 -17.56 -15.48 -28.25
N ILE A 367 -17.93 -16.50 -27.46
CA ILE A 367 -16.96 -17.29 -26.68
C ILE A 367 -16.01 -18.05 -27.63
N GLN A 368 -16.49 -18.62 -28.72
CA GLN A 368 -15.63 -19.23 -29.74
C GLN A 368 -14.71 -18.21 -30.42
N GLU A 369 -15.17 -16.99 -30.64
CA GLU A 369 -14.33 -15.90 -31.15
C GLU A 369 -13.14 -15.64 -30.21
N LEU A 370 -13.41 -15.54 -28.90
CA LEU A 370 -12.35 -15.41 -27.89
C LEU A 370 -11.41 -16.63 -27.91
N GLY A 371 -11.96 -17.84 -28.03
CA GLY A 371 -11.17 -19.07 -28.14
C GLY A 371 -10.28 -19.13 -29.36
N ARG A 372 -10.77 -18.69 -30.53
CA ARG A 372 -9.98 -18.62 -31.77
C ARG A 372 -8.82 -17.65 -31.67
N ILE A 373 -8.95 -16.54 -30.95
CA ILE A 373 -7.85 -15.61 -30.70
C ILE A 373 -6.70 -16.31 -29.94
N ILE A 374 -7.03 -17.09 -28.90
CA ILE A 374 -6.01 -17.82 -28.11
C ILE A 374 -5.41 -18.95 -28.97
N LEU A 375 -6.22 -19.66 -29.76
CA LEU A 375 -5.74 -20.74 -30.65
C LEU A 375 -4.80 -20.22 -31.75
N ALA A 376 -5.08 -19.01 -32.28
CA ALA A 376 -4.25 -18.41 -33.32
C ALA A 376 -2.90 -17.92 -32.76
N GLU A 377 -2.89 -17.43 -31.53
CA GLU A 377 -1.69 -16.92 -30.85
C GLU A 377 -1.63 -17.48 -29.42
N PRO A 378 -1.10 -18.71 -29.23
CA PRO A 378 -1.07 -19.36 -27.91
C PRO A 378 0.09 -18.79 -27.04
N ASN A 379 0.05 -17.51 -26.76
CA ASN A 379 1.02 -16.76 -25.97
C ASN A 379 0.35 -15.54 -25.30
N HIS A 380 1.17 -14.66 -24.66
CA HIS A 380 0.69 -13.45 -23.98
C HIS A 380 -0.05 -12.48 -24.92
N VAL A 381 0.32 -12.43 -26.21
CA VAL A 381 -0.34 -11.56 -27.19
C VAL A 381 -1.78 -12.01 -27.41
N GLY A 382 -2.02 -13.31 -27.61
CA GLY A 382 -3.36 -13.86 -27.74
C GLY A 382 -4.22 -13.65 -26.51
N VAL A 383 -3.65 -13.83 -25.30
CA VAL A 383 -4.36 -13.54 -24.04
C VAL A 383 -4.74 -12.06 -23.95
N SER A 384 -3.82 -11.15 -24.27
CA SER A 384 -4.09 -9.69 -24.26
C SER A 384 -5.15 -9.29 -25.27
N ARG A 385 -5.09 -9.81 -26.50
CA ARG A 385 -6.11 -9.57 -27.54
C ARG A 385 -7.49 -10.11 -27.13
N CYS A 386 -7.52 -11.26 -26.47
CA CYS A 386 -8.76 -11.81 -25.92
C CYS A 386 -9.38 -10.90 -24.86
N LEU A 387 -8.57 -10.31 -23.98
CA LEU A 387 -9.04 -9.30 -23.00
C LEU A 387 -9.56 -8.04 -23.68
N ILE A 388 -8.88 -7.54 -24.72
CA ILE A 388 -9.35 -6.40 -25.51
C ILE A 388 -10.71 -6.71 -26.11
N ARG A 389 -10.83 -7.87 -26.78
CA ARG A 389 -12.12 -8.27 -27.39
C ARG A 389 -13.22 -8.43 -26.37
N LEU A 390 -12.92 -9.01 -25.21
CA LEU A 390 -13.91 -9.10 -24.12
C LEU A 390 -14.37 -7.71 -23.63
N SER A 391 -13.45 -6.74 -23.53
CA SER A 391 -13.81 -5.36 -23.19
C SER A 391 -14.80 -4.76 -24.21
N GLU A 392 -14.56 -4.96 -25.50
CA GLU A 392 -15.46 -4.51 -26.57
C GLU A 392 -16.86 -5.15 -26.45
N LEU A 393 -16.93 -6.45 -26.16
CA LEU A 393 -18.22 -7.15 -25.97
C LEU A 393 -19.00 -6.58 -24.78
N ILE A 394 -18.30 -6.20 -23.71
CA ILE A 394 -18.89 -5.58 -22.51
C ILE A 394 -19.37 -4.15 -22.84
N ASP A 395 -18.52 -3.34 -23.47
CA ASP A 395 -18.77 -1.93 -23.75
C ASP A 395 -19.94 -1.75 -24.76
N HIS A 396 -20.03 -2.62 -25.75
CA HIS A 396 -21.13 -2.68 -26.70
C HIS A 396 -22.39 -3.39 -26.18
N ARG A 397 -22.39 -3.83 -24.91
CA ARG A 397 -23.50 -4.53 -24.25
C ARG A 397 -24.01 -5.73 -25.03
N ILE A 398 -23.09 -6.51 -25.59
CA ILE A 398 -23.48 -7.71 -26.35
C ILE A 398 -24.26 -8.69 -25.44
N PRO A 399 -25.39 -9.26 -25.88
CA PRO A 399 -26.18 -10.19 -25.08
C PRO A 399 -25.36 -11.33 -24.49
N GLY A 400 -25.39 -11.48 -23.16
CA GLY A 400 -24.63 -12.44 -22.39
C GLY A 400 -23.30 -11.93 -21.85
N PHE A 401 -22.88 -10.69 -22.19
CA PHE A 401 -21.69 -10.01 -21.66
C PHE A 401 -22.04 -8.66 -20.99
N GLU A 402 -23.22 -8.14 -21.21
CA GLU A 402 -23.71 -6.84 -20.72
C GLU A 402 -23.73 -6.70 -19.20
N ALA A 403 -23.80 -7.84 -18.49
CA ALA A 403 -23.82 -7.86 -17.04
C ALA A 403 -22.43 -7.84 -16.42
N ILE A 404 -21.37 -8.20 -17.18
CA ILE A 404 -20.00 -8.27 -16.68
C ILE A 404 -19.50 -6.87 -16.35
N LYS A 405 -18.82 -6.73 -15.22
CA LYS A 405 -18.15 -5.49 -14.81
C LYS A 405 -16.73 -5.78 -14.38
N ILE A 406 -15.80 -4.94 -14.81
CA ILE A 406 -14.40 -5.02 -14.41
C ILE A 406 -14.21 -4.18 -13.15
N ASP A 407 -13.93 -4.86 -12.03
CA ASP A 407 -13.69 -4.22 -10.73
C ASP A 407 -12.27 -3.73 -10.60
N TYR A 408 -11.31 -4.57 -10.95
CA TYR A 408 -9.88 -4.25 -10.91
C TYR A 408 -9.40 -3.75 -12.27
N ARG A 409 -9.84 -2.54 -12.61
CA ARG A 409 -9.66 -1.94 -13.96
C ARG A 409 -8.20 -1.73 -14.32
N ARG A 410 -7.33 -1.47 -13.34
CA ARG A 410 -5.90 -1.25 -13.59
C ARG A 410 -5.20 -2.55 -13.92
N GLU A 411 -5.42 -3.60 -13.14
CA GLU A 411 -4.86 -4.92 -13.45
C GLU A 411 -5.33 -5.42 -14.81
N TYR A 412 -6.61 -5.23 -15.12
CA TYR A 412 -7.15 -5.59 -16.43
C TYR A 412 -6.49 -4.82 -17.58
N LYS A 413 -6.35 -3.49 -17.46
CA LYS A 413 -5.68 -2.66 -18.47
C LYS A 413 -4.20 -3.01 -18.63
N ASP A 414 -3.52 -3.31 -17.53
CA ASP A 414 -2.11 -3.72 -17.58
C ASP A 414 -1.96 -5.09 -18.25
N ALA A 415 -2.89 -6.04 -18.03
CA ALA A 415 -2.92 -7.32 -18.73
C ALA A 415 -3.15 -7.16 -20.24
N MET A 416 -4.02 -6.24 -20.65
CA MET A 416 -4.21 -5.91 -22.07
C MET A 416 -2.93 -5.39 -22.75
N ARG A 417 -2.08 -4.69 -21.98
CA ARG A 417 -0.84 -4.08 -22.48
C ARG A 417 0.35 -5.05 -22.53
N LEU A 418 0.24 -6.26 -22.01
CA LEU A 418 1.33 -7.24 -22.09
C LEU A 418 1.72 -7.53 -23.53
N MET A 419 0.79 -7.43 -24.49
CA MET A 419 1.07 -7.59 -25.92
C MET A 419 2.06 -6.55 -26.49
N ASP A 420 2.26 -5.41 -25.83
CA ASP A 420 3.19 -4.35 -26.28
C ASP A 420 4.66 -4.71 -26.03
N PHE A 421 4.93 -5.84 -25.38
CA PHE A 421 6.25 -6.26 -24.95
C PHE A 421 6.68 -7.58 -25.61
N PRO A 422 7.98 -7.84 -25.75
CA PRO A 422 8.46 -9.06 -26.41
C PRO A 422 8.13 -10.34 -25.63
N ASP A 423 8.00 -10.27 -24.31
CA ASP A 423 7.59 -11.37 -23.44
C ASP A 423 6.82 -10.85 -22.22
N PRO A 424 5.99 -11.69 -21.56
CA PRO A 424 5.14 -11.24 -20.46
C PRO A 424 5.92 -10.86 -19.20
N GLY A 425 7.09 -11.45 -18.96
CA GLY A 425 7.94 -11.13 -17.81
C GLY A 425 8.56 -9.74 -17.91
N SER A 426 9.15 -9.40 -19.06
CA SER A 426 9.66 -8.05 -19.33
C SER A 426 8.53 -7.01 -19.34
N GLY A 427 7.35 -7.39 -19.85
CA GLY A 427 6.15 -6.56 -19.77
C GLY A 427 5.76 -6.22 -18.33
N LEU A 428 5.68 -7.22 -17.47
CA LEU A 428 5.38 -7.04 -16.05
C LEU A 428 6.46 -6.18 -15.35
N ALA A 429 7.73 -6.44 -15.63
CA ALA A 429 8.85 -5.68 -15.06
C ALA A 429 8.77 -4.19 -15.46
N GLU A 430 8.51 -3.89 -16.74
CA GLU A 430 8.37 -2.51 -17.22
C GLU A 430 7.12 -1.82 -16.68
N ILE A 431 5.98 -2.52 -16.61
CA ILE A 431 4.76 -2.02 -15.98
C ILE A 431 5.05 -1.67 -14.51
N ASN A 432 5.75 -2.54 -13.78
CA ASN A 432 6.13 -2.31 -12.40
C ASN A 432 7.13 -1.15 -12.28
N ARG A 433 8.13 -1.06 -13.18
CA ARG A 433 9.09 0.05 -13.24
C ARG A 433 8.39 1.40 -13.43
N ARG A 434 7.49 1.53 -14.39
CA ARG A 434 6.75 2.78 -14.64
C ARG A 434 5.91 3.22 -13.42
N ARG A 435 5.32 2.28 -12.70
CA ARG A 435 4.55 2.58 -11.47
C ARG A 435 5.41 3.12 -10.35
N THR A 436 6.66 2.69 -10.28
CA THR A 436 7.62 3.13 -9.29
C THR A 436 7.85 4.64 -9.36
N PHE A 437 7.77 5.23 -10.56
CA PHE A 437 7.98 6.66 -10.81
C PHE A 437 6.69 7.50 -10.80
N VAL A 438 5.54 6.87 -10.89
CA VAL A 438 4.24 7.57 -10.92
C VAL A 438 3.49 7.29 -9.63
N ARG A 439 3.22 8.33 -8.84
CA ARG A 439 2.30 8.22 -7.70
C ARG A 439 0.88 8.09 -8.26
N PRO A 440 0.27 6.89 -8.25
CA PRO A 440 -1.09 6.77 -8.72
C PRO A 440 -2.01 7.51 -7.74
N MET A 441 -2.87 8.36 -8.26
CA MET A 441 -3.91 9.03 -7.48
C MET A 441 -5.17 8.14 -7.45
N PRO A 442 -5.85 8.04 -6.31
CA PRO A 442 -7.17 7.40 -6.27
C PRO A 442 -8.18 8.20 -7.12
N PRO A 443 -9.25 7.55 -7.63
CA PRO A 443 -10.39 8.27 -8.18
C PRO A 443 -10.97 9.24 -7.13
N PRO A 444 -11.72 10.26 -7.56
CA PRO A 444 -12.32 11.25 -6.64
C PRO A 444 -13.16 10.61 -5.52
N ARG A 445 -13.84 9.50 -5.80
CA ARG A 445 -14.44 8.61 -4.79
C ARG A 445 -13.94 7.21 -4.99
N ALA A 446 -13.45 6.56 -3.92
CA ALA A 446 -12.91 5.21 -4.01
C ALA A 446 -13.14 4.41 -2.73
N ILE A 447 -13.42 3.12 -2.89
CA ILE A 447 -13.42 2.15 -1.80
C ILE A 447 -12.01 1.53 -1.71
N SER A 448 -11.46 1.46 -0.50
CA SER A 448 -10.13 0.91 -0.28
C SER A 448 -10.01 0.16 1.03
N THR A 449 -9.06 -0.76 1.09
CA THR A 449 -8.56 -1.18 2.42
C THR A 449 -7.65 -0.11 2.99
N ILE A 450 -7.57 -0.06 4.32
CA ILE A 450 -6.68 0.84 5.06
C ILE A 450 -5.22 0.65 4.66
N HIS A 451 -4.79 -0.58 4.41
CA HIS A 451 -3.43 -0.90 3.94
C HIS A 451 -3.08 -0.21 2.62
N LYS A 452 -4.00 -0.29 1.65
CA LYS A 452 -3.81 0.34 0.34
C LYS A 452 -3.94 1.86 0.39
N ALA A 453 -4.62 2.40 1.42
CA ALA A 453 -4.78 3.83 1.65
C ALA A 453 -3.66 4.43 2.52
N LYS A 454 -2.75 3.64 3.10
CA LYS A 454 -1.61 4.19 3.85
C LYS A 454 -0.78 5.10 2.95
N GLY A 455 -0.45 6.28 3.46
CA GLY A 455 0.25 7.33 2.69
C GLY A 455 -0.64 8.17 1.76
N LEU A 456 -1.93 7.82 1.58
CA LEU A 456 -2.90 8.68 0.90
C LEU A 456 -3.52 9.67 1.88
N GLU A 457 -4.00 10.77 1.34
CA GLU A 457 -4.79 11.79 2.03
C GLU A 457 -5.98 12.14 1.16
N CYS A 458 -7.10 12.50 1.79
CA CYS A 458 -8.32 12.93 1.12
C CYS A 458 -9.01 14.02 1.93
N GLU A 459 -9.87 14.81 1.29
CA GLU A 459 -10.65 15.81 2.00
C GLU A 459 -11.67 15.13 2.93
N HIS A 460 -12.28 14.04 2.48
CA HIS A 460 -13.34 13.34 3.20
C HIS A 460 -13.03 11.84 3.32
N ALA A 461 -13.22 11.26 4.51
CA ALA A 461 -13.10 9.82 4.73
C ALA A 461 -14.33 9.24 5.40
N VAL A 462 -14.73 8.05 4.98
CA VAL A 462 -15.77 7.24 5.62
C VAL A 462 -15.16 5.92 6.04
N ILE A 463 -15.21 5.59 7.32
CA ILE A 463 -14.74 4.29 7.84
C ILE A 463 -15.96 3.40 8.06
N VAL A 464 -16.04 2.30 7.31
CA VAL A 464 -17.21 1.41 7.31
C VAL A 464 -16.83 -0.03 7.01
N PRO A 465 -17.34 -0.99 7.81
CA PRO A 465 -17.98 -0.81 9.11
C PRO A 465 -16.96 -0.66 10.24
N CYS A 466 -17.32 0.13 11.27
CA CYS A 466 -16.59 0.19 12.53
C CYS A 466 -17.22 -0.83 13.52
N ASP A 467 -16.86 -2.09 13.38
CA ASP A 467 -17.38 -3.20 14.16
C ASP A 467 -16.27 -4.06 14.79
N LYS A 468 -16.62 -4.98 15.66
CA LYS A 468 -15.70 -5.88 16.36
C LYS A 468 -14.89 -6.78 15.38
N GLN A 469 -15.45 -7.11 14.22
CA GLN A 469 -14.79 -7.96 13.24
C GLN A 469 -13.66 -7.22 12.52
N ASN A 470 -13.85 -5.93 12.21
CA ASN A 470 -12.86 -5.10 11.58
C ASN A 470 -11.86 -4.49 12.57
N TYR A 471 -12.31 -4.21 13.81
CA TYR A 471 -11.54 -3.53 14.83
C TYR A 471 -11.73 -4.20 16.20
N SER A 472 -10.96 -5.26 16.43
CA SER A 472 -10.85 -5.95 17.72
C SER A 472 -9.95 -5.17 18.70
N SER A 473 -9.80 -5.65 19.94
CA SER A 473 -8.94 -5.02 20.97
C SER A 473 -7.42 -5.20 20.75
N THR A 474 -6.99 -5.75 19.62
CA THR A 474 -5.56 -5.99 19.34
C THR A 474 -4.83 -4.71 19.00
N GLU A 475 -3.52 -4.65 19.31
CA GLU A 475 -2.65 -3.54 18.92
C GLU A 475 -2.69 -3.28 17.42
N TYR A 476 -2.64 -4.35 16.61
CA TYR A 476 -2.76 -4.25 15.16
C TYR A 476 -4.05 -3.56 14.72
N ALA A 477 -5.19 -3.87 15.36
CA ALA A 477 -6.46 -3.21 15.06
C ALA A 477 -6.46 -1.73 15.49
N ARG A 478 -5.80 -1.40 16.62
CA ARG A 478 -5.61 -0.01 17.06
C ARG A 478 -4.79 0.81 16.08
N CYS A 479 -3.64 0.28 15.63
CA CYS A 479 -2.82 0.90 14.59
C CYS A 479 -3.60 1.07 13.28
N LYS A 480 -4.32 0.04 12.86
CA LYS A 480 -5.14 0.06 11.65
C LYS A 480 -6.24 1.13 11.73
N LEU A 481 -6.94 1.23 12.86
CA LEU A 481 -7.94 2.27 13.08
C LEU A 481 -7.31 3.66 13.02
N TYR A 482 -6.21 3.90 13.72
CA TYR A 482 -5.53 5.19 13.70
C TYR A 482 -5.07 5.60 12.28
N VAL A 483 -4.52 4.66 11.51
CA VAL A 483 -4.19 4.95 10.11
C VAL A 483 -5.42 5.39 9.32
N ALA A 484 -6.58 4.75 9.53
CA ALA A 484 -7.82 5.12 8.87
C ALA A 484 -8.31 6.52 9.28
N LEU A 485 -8.35 6.80 10.60
CA LEU A 485 -8.75 8.10 11.14
C LEU A 485 -7.92 9.24 10.55
N SER A 486 -6.63 9.02 10.39
CA SER A 486 -5.68 10.04 9.94
C SER A 486 -5.70 10.34 8.44
N ARG A 487 -6.60 9.72 7.63
CA ARG A 487 -6.66 9.98 6.18
C ARG A 487 -7.42 11.24 5.81
N ALA A 488 -8.45 11.59 6.56
CA ALA A 488 -9.31 12.74 6.32
C ALA A 488 -8.62 14.06 6.68
N LYS A 489 -8.84 15.11 5.87
CA LYS A 489 -8.40 16.48 6.16
C LYS A 489 -9.54 17.35 6.68
N ARG A 490 -10.75 17.20 6.13
CA ARG A 490 -11.91 18.04 6.47
C ARG A 490 -12.96 17.29 7.25
N THR A 491 -13.45 16.16 6.73
CA THR A 491 -14.49 15.41 7.41
C THR A 491 -14.16 13.93 7.51
N LEU A 492 -14.48 13.38 8.65
CA LEU A 492 -14.37 11.96 8.98
C LEU A 492 -15.73 11.45 9.43
N THR A 493 -16.23 10.41 8.76
CA THR A 493 -17.47 9.74 9.15
C THR A 493 -17.17 8.32 9.65
N LEU A 494 -17.59 8.02 10.86
CA LEU A 494 -17.49 6.69 11.45
C LEU A 494 -18.87 6.01 11.35
N VAL A 495 -18.94 4.86 10.67
CA VAL A 495 -20.15 4.05 10.62
C VAL A 495 -20.03 2.93 11.64
N LEU A 496 -20.59 3.16 12.84
CA LEU A 496 -20.51 2.28 13.99
C LEU A 496 -21.66 1.24 13.97
N SER A 497 -21.29 0.00 14.26
CA SER A 497 -22.27 -1.06 14.42
C SER A 497 -22.81 -1.07 15.86
N SER A 498 -24.12 -0.86 16.03
CA SER A 498 -24.78 -0.88 17.36
C SER A 498 -24.97 -2.30 17.90
N ASN A 499 -25.12 -3.29 17.03
CA ASN A 499 -25.31 -4.70 17.38
C ASN A 499 -24.03 -5.56 17.37
N ASN A 500 -22.89 -4.99 16.92
CA ASN A 500 -21.58 -5.65 16.90
C ASN A 500 -20.47 -4.61 17.14
N THR A 501 -20.59 -3.89 18.25
CA THR A 501 -19.74 -2.73 18.58
C THR A 501 -18.27 -3.13 18.69
N SER A 502 -17.40 -2.35 18.10
CA SER A 502 -15.95 -2.49 18.27
C SER A 502 -15.54 -2.05 19.71
N PRO A 503 -14.69 -2.84 20.38
CA PRO A 503 -14.19 -2.48 21.72
C PRO A 503 -13.23 -1.27 21.69
N LEU A 504 -12.89 -0.74 20.51
CA LEU A 504 -12.04 0.44 20.37
C LEU A 504 -12.81 1.76 20.50
N PHE A 505 -14.14 1.70 20.70
CA PHE A 505 -14.98 2.87 20.91
C PHE A 505 -15.77 2.71 22.21
N TYR A 506 -15.79 3.77 23.01
CA TYR A 506 -16.65 3.90 24.18
C TYR A 506 -17.83 4.80 23.84
N LEU A 507 -19.04 4.29 24.10
CA LEU A 507 -20.30 4.93 23.70
C LEU A 507 -21.17 5.36 24.89
N GLY A 508 -20.68 5.17 26.13
CA GLY A 508 -21.40 5.44 27.37
C GLY A 508 -22.07 4.20 27.95
#